data_b97e9ea0a64d0872f739b8907d8d243a
#
_entry.id   b97e9ea0a64d0872f739b8907d8d243a
#
_cell.length_a   1.000
_cell.length_b   1.000
_cell.length_c   1.000
_cell.angle_alpha   90.00
_cell.angle_beta   90.00
_cell.angle_gamma   90.00
#
_symmetry.space_group_name_H-M   'P 1'
#
loop_
_entity.id
_entity.type
_entity.pdbx_description
1 polymer ?
#
loop_
_entity_poly.entity_id
_entity_poly.type
_entity_poly.pdbx_seq_one_letter_code
_entity_poly.pdbx_strand_id
1 'polypeptide(L)'
;GFHAFADSNSKLEWALSPSFSRVFDKDVRNTQFVVRDNEYAVFVNLLPTRIWRNLEEENYVAKIDFTKTFKLNDNDSKFKAGLYGLTKNRDFSIFKYNIQVGANQGGDGNPNSLLNDDNIFTQENLNGNYIRFNSNEAIEKGTAYRSEIQNFAGYASTELNFSEKFVATLGIRLEQYALFY
;
A
#
# COMPACT_ATOMS: atom_id res chain seq x y z
N GLY A 1 12.65 21.38 9.35
CA GLY A 1 13.44 22.56 9.72
C GLY A 1 12.60 23.64 10.37
N PHE A 2 13.26 24.53 11.04
CA PHE A 2 12.65 25.66 11.74
C PHE A 2 13.54 26.89 11.59
N HIS A 3 12.92 28.04 11.33
CA HIS A 3 13.59 29.33 11.27
C HIS A 3 12.75 30.39 11.99
N ALA A 4 13.31 31.02 13.03
CA ALA A 4 12.73 32.17 13.69
C ALA A 4 13.34 33.45 13.09
N PHE A 5 12.52 34.38 12.72
CA PHE A 5 13.00 35.68 12.20
C PHE A 5 13.42 36.59 13.32
N ALA A 6 14.26 37.57 13.03
CA ALA A 6 14.86 38.47 14.01
C ALA A 6 13.82 39.35 14.76
N ASP A 7 12.64 39.54 14.18
CA ASP A 7 11.51 40.26 14.81
C ASP A 7 10.83 39.48 15.94
N SER A 8 11.29 38.24 16.22
CA SER A 8 10.77 37.29 17.23
C SER A 8 9.29 36.90 17.09
N ASN A 9 8.56 37.55 16.19
CA ASN A 9 7.11 37.38 16.04
C ASN A 9 6.74 36.49 14.84
N SER A 10 7.72 36.15 14.01
CA SER A 10 7.53 35.38 12.80
C SER A 10 8.38 34.12 12.83
N LYS A 11 7.81 33.00 12.38
CA LYS A 11 8.51 31.73 12.23
C LYS A 11 8.12 31.02 10.95
N LEU A 12 9.07 30.31 10.38
CA LEU A 12 8.92 29.41 9.26
C LEU A 12 9.28 27.99 9.68
N GLU A 13 8.36 27.07 9.44
CA GLU A 13 8.56 25.63 9.70
C GLU A 13 8.42 24.88 8.37
N TRP A 14 9.30 23.93 8.13
CA TRP A 14 9.23 23.13 6.94
C TRP A 14 9.61 21.68 7.23
N ALA A 15 9.03 20.78 6.48
CA ALA A 15 9.34 19.35 6.55
C ALA A 15 9.38 18.76 5.14
N LEU A 16 10.35 17.86 4.92
CA LEU A 16 10.43 16.96 3.78
C LEU A 16 10.49 15.55 4.34
N SER A 17 9.62 14.69 3.86
CA SER A 17 9.51 13.32 4.34
C SER A 17 9.38 12.36 3.16
N PRO A 18 10.51 11.88 2.61
CA PRO A 18 10.47 10.73 1.72
C PRO A 18 10.21 9.47 2.52
N SER A 19 9.40 8.57 2.00
CA SER A 19 9.23 7.22 2.53
C SER A 19 9.10 6.20 1.42
N PHE A 20 9.69 5.03 1.64
CA PHE A 20 9.71 3.92 0.70
C PHE A 20 9.18 2.70 1.40
N SER A 21 8.26 2.01 0.77
CA SER A 21 7.70 0.77 1.27
C SER A 21 7.78 -0.30 0.18
N ARG A 22 8.18 -1.48 0.58
CA ARG A 22 8.19 -2.64 -0.31
C ARG A 22 7.61 -3.83 0.42
N VAL A 23 6.64 -4.48 -0.20
CA VAL A 23 6.10 -5.77 0.23
C VAL A 23 6.40 -6.76 -0.87
N PHE A 24 7.12 -7.82 -0.53
CA PHE A 24 7.49 -8.85 -1.47
C PHE A 24 7.17 -10.23 -0.90
N ASP A 25 6.06 -10.79 -1.34
CA ASP A 25 5.66 -12.14 -0.98
C ASP A 25 6.20 -13.11 -2.03
N LYS A 26 7.15 -13.91 -1.61
CA LYS A 26 7.72 -14.96 -2.45
C LYS A 26 7.00 -16.26 -2.18
N ASP A 27 6.28 -16.78 -3.20
CA ASP A 27 5.77 -18.12 -3.16
C ASP A 27 4.85 -18.43 -1.99
N VAL A 28 3.81 -17.61 -1.82
CA VAL A 28 2.74 -17.92 -0.88
C VAL A 28 1.96 -19.10 -1.40
N ARG A 29 1.92 -20.17 -0.62
CA ARG A 29 1.24 -21.42 -0.97
C ARG A 29 -0.06 -21.53 -0.20
N ASN A 30 -1.12 -21.86 -0.91
CA ASN A 30 -2.42 -22.11 -0.31
C ASN A 30 -2.93 -23.46 -0.80
N THR A 31 -3.08 -24.41 0.14
CA THR A 31 -3.61 -25.75 -0.14
C THR A 31 -4.72 -26.01 0.87
N GLN A 32 -5.91 -26.36 0.36
CA GLN A 32 -7.03 -26.73 1.21
C GLN A 32 -7.12 -28.24 1.33
N PHE A 33 -7.39 -28.68 2.55
CA PHE A 33 -7.55 -30.08 2.88
C PHE A 33 -8.98 -30.35 3.36
N VAL A 34 -9.47 -31.54 3.07
CA VAL A 34 -10.69 -32.11 3.63
C VAL A 34 -10.34 -33.37 4.39
N VAL A 35 -11.14 -33.70 5.40
CA VAL A 35 -11.04 -34.97 6.10
C VAL A 35 -12.01 -35.95 5.46
N ARG A 36 -11.48 -37.06 4.97
CA ARG A 36 -12.24 -38.21 4.43
C ARG A 36 -11.71 -39.49 5.07
N ASP A 37 -12.61 -40.33 5.56
CA ASP A 37 -12.26 -41.61 6.18
C ASP A 37 -11.17 -41.47 7.28
N ASN A 38 -11.22 -40.37 8.03
CA ASN A 38 -10.26 -40.01 9.09
C ASN A 38 -8.84 -39.66 8.59
N GLU A 39 -8.67 -39.40 7.28
CA GLU A 39 -7.42 -38.98 6.66
C GLU A 39 -7.58 -37.58 6.02
N TYR A 40 -6.48 -36.83 5.97
CA TYR A 40 -6.44 -35.56 5.25
C TYR A 40 -6.22 -35.83 3.75
N ALA A 41 -7.09 -35.24 2.93
CA ALA A 41 -6.96 -35.26 1.48
C ALA A 41 -7.00 -33.82 0.93
N VAL A 42 -6.24 -33.55 -0.14
CA VAL A 42 -6.31 -32.28 -0.84
C VAL A 42 -7.72 -32.06 -1.41
N PHE A 43 -8.27 -30.88 -1.20
CA PHE A 43 -9.59 -30.53 -1.71
C PHE A 43 -9.50 -30.13 -3.18
N VAL A 44 -9.77 -31.08 -4.05
CA VAL A 44 -9.59 -30.95 -5.51
C VAL A 44 -10.50 -29.92 -6.18
N ASN A 45 -11.60 -29.50 -5.55
CA ASN A 45 -12.48 -28.46 -6.09
C ASN A 45 -11.93 -27.04 -5.89
N LEU A 46 -10.97 -26.87 -4.98
CA LEU A 46 -10.22 -25.64 -4.78
C LEU A 46 -8.75 -25.94 -4.99
N LEU A 47 -8.30 -25.74 -6.21
CA LEU A 47 -6.94 -26.08 -6.62
C LEU A 47 -5.90 -25.39 -5.71
N PRO A 48 -4.85 -26.10 -5.30
CA PRO A 48 -3.72 -25.47 -4.65
C PRO A 48 -3.16 -24.32 -5.47
N THR A 49 -2.79 -23.25 -4.82
CA THR A 49 -2.30 -22.04 -5.50
C THR A 49 -0.92 -21.65 -5.00
N ARG A 50 -0.16 -21.07 -5.90
CA ARG A 50 1.10 -20.39 -5.59
C ARG A 50 1.01 -18.96 -6.06
N ILE A 51 1.38 -18.04 -5.18
CA ILE A 51 1.21 -16.60 -5.39
C ILE A 51 2.55 -15.89 -5.13
N TRP A 52 2.94 -15.07 -6.08
CA TRP A 52 4.03 -14.09 -5.93
C TRP A 52 3.42 -12.71 -6.03
N ARG A 53 3.70 -11.86 -5.06
CA ARG A 53 3.19 -10.50 -5.01
C ARG A 53 4.32 -9.54 -4.75
N ASN A 54 4.39 -8.48 -5.54
CA ASN A 54 5.28 -7.36 -5.34
C ASN A 54 4.49 -6.07 -5.26
N LEU A 55 4.76 -5.28 -4.24
CA LEU A 55 4.26 -3.93 -4.07
C LEU A 55 5.44 -3.04 -3.72
N GLU A 56 5.65 -2.02 -4.53
CA GLU A 56 6.60 -0.95 -4.27
C GLU A 56 5.84 0.37 -4.17
N GLU A 57 6.14 1.14 -3.16
CA GLU A 57 5.49 2.42 -2.92
C GLU A 57 6.52 3.46 -2.51
N GLU A 58 6.50 4.59 -3.19
CA GLU A 58 7.32 5.76 -2.91
C GLU A 58 6.41 6.93 -2.56
N ASN A 59 6.64 7.54 -1.43
CA ASN A 59 5.89 8.71 -0.98
C ASN A 59 6.84 9.86 -0.73
N TYR A 60 6.50 11.02 -1.24
CA TYR A 60 7.21 12.28 -1.02
C TYR A 60 6.22 13.28 -0.46
N VAL A 61 6.47 13.72 0.76
CA VAL A 61 5.67 14.74 1.43
C VAL A 61 6.53 15.97 1.67
N ALA A 62 6.01 17.12 1.29
CA ALA A 62 6.60 18.41 1.57
C ALA A 62 5.57 19.31 2.28
N LYS A 63 6.02 20.03 3.28
CA LYS A 63 5.19 20.98 4.04
C LYS A 63 6.00 22.20 4.37
N ILE A 64 5.35 23.37 4.26
CA ILE A 64 5.92 24.65 4.70
C ILE A 64 4.82 25.46 5.40
N ASP A 65 5.10 25.94 6.59
CA ASP A 65 4.19 26.70 7.43
C ASP A 65 4.87 28.00 7.86
N PHE A 66 4.20 29.10 7.63
CA PHE A 66 4.56 30.41 8.16
C PHE A 66 3.60 30.79 9.27
N THR A 67 4.13 31.27 10.39
CA THR A 67 3.33 31.79 11.51
C THR A 67 3.82 33.19 11.87
N LYS A 68 2.91 34.11 12.03
CA LYS A 68 3.18 35.45 12.55
C LYS A 68 2.28 35.76 13.75
N THR A 69 2.90 36.12 14.86
CA THR A 69 2.20 36.62 16.04
C THR A 69 2.12 38.15 15.97
N PHE A 70 0.98 38.70 16.31
CA PHE A 70 0.76 40.14 16.35
C PHE A 70 -0.18 40.52 17.52
N LYS A 71 -0.14 41.73 17.96
CA LYS A 71 -1.00 42.26 19.02
C LYS A 71 -2.32 42.74 18.45
N LEU A 72 -3.42 42.31 19.09
CA LEU A 72 -4.76 42.82 18.87
C LEU A 72 -5.36 43.14 20.25
N ASN A 73 -5.61 44.43 20.52
CA ASN A 73 -6.07 44.91 21.85
C ASN A 73 -5.19 44.39 23.00
N ASP A 74 -3.87 44.49 22.85
CA ASP A 74 -2.83 44.00 23.77
C ASP A 74 -2.78 42.46 23.94
N ASN A 75 -3.67 41.70 23.29
CA ASN A 75 -3.66 40.26 23.30
C ASN A 75 -2.88 39.69 22.09
N ASP A 76 -2.16 38.59 22.29
CA ASP A 76 -1.40 37.93 21.25
C ASP A 76 -2.33 37.15 20.30
N SER A 77 -2.41 37.64 19.09
CA SER A 77 -3.14 37.01 17.98
C SER A 77 -2.16 36.35 17.00
N LYS A 78 -2.61 35.39 16.21
CA LYS A 78 -1.75 34.65 15.32
C LYS A 78 -2.33 34.57 13.90
N PHE A 79 -1.46 34.72 12.93
CA PHE A 79 -1.72 34.38 11.53
C PHE A 79 -0.89 33.22 11.15
N LYS A 80 -1.49 32.24 10.43
CA LYS A 80 -0.80 31.08 9.89
C LYS A 80 -1.15 30.91 8.41
N ALA A 81 -0.16 30.63 7.58
CA ALA A 81 -0.34 30.23 6.20
C ALA A 81 0.62 29.10 5.87
N GLY A 82 0.20 28.18 5.04
CA GLY A 82 1.07 27.05 4.69
C GLY A 82 0.70 26.40 3.38
N LEU A 83 1.66 25.63 2.87
CA LEU A 83 1.53 24.79 1.69
C LEU A 83 1.87 23.34 2.07
N TYR A 84 1.16 22.43 1.44
CA TYR A 84 1.36 21.00 1.58
C TYR A 84 1.35 20.36 0.20
N GLY A 85 2.27 19.43 -0.02
CA GLY A 85 2.32 18.62 -1.21
C GLY A 85 2.63 17.16 -0.87
N LEU A 86 1.93 16.26 -1.52
CA LEU A 86 2.17 14.82 -1.46
C LEU A 86 2.16 14.27 -2.87
N THR A 87 3.18 13.48 -3.20
CA THR A 87 3.19 12.62 -4.38
C THR A 87 3.47 11.19 -3.93
N LYS A 88 2.62 10.27 -4.36
CA LYS A 88 2.75 8.84 -4.07
C LYS A 88 2.74 8.07 -5.38
N ASN A 89 3.78 7.29 -5.61
CA ASN A 89 3.88 6.34 -6.70
C ASN A 89 3.75 4.92 -6.16
N ARG A 90 2.92 4.11 -6.81
CA ARG A 90 2.72 2.71 -6.45
C ARG A 90 2.84 1.84 -7.69
N ASP A 91 3.67 0.82 -7.59
CA ASP A 91 3.80 -0.27 -8.56
C ASP A 91 3.39 -1.57 -7.88
N PHE A 92 2.40 -2.23 -8.43
CA PHE A 92 1.88 -3.49 -7.90
C PHE A 92 1.83 -4.54 -8.99
N SER A 93 2.28 -5.76 -8.64
CA SER A 93 2.11 -6.93 -9.48
C SER A 93 1.83 -8.18 -8.65
N ILE A 94 0.99 -9.05 -9.19
CA ILE A 94 0.68 -10.34 -8.63
C ILE A 94 0.71 -11.41 -9.71
N PHE A 95 1.41 -12.51 -9.44
CA PHE A 95 1.36 -13.72 -10.24
C PHE A 95 0.75 -14.84 -9.42
N LYS A 96 -0.26 -15.49 -9.96
CA LYS A 96 -0.95 -16.60 -9.32
C LYS A 96 -1.01 -17.77 -10.27
N TYR A 97 -0.60 -18.93 -9.80
CA TYR A 97 -0.72 -20.19 -10.51
C TYR A 97 -1.59 -21.13 -9.71
N ASN A 98 -2.49 -21.80 -10.40
CA ASN A 98 -3.22 -22.94 -9.87
C ASN A 98 -2.45 -24.22 -10.20
N ILE A 99 -2.31 -25.10 -9.23
CA ILE A 99 -1.70 -26.42 -9.42
C ILE A 99 -2.83 -27.39 -9.69
N GLN A 100 -2.90 -27.88 -10.92
CA GLN A 100 -3.87 -28.88 -11.31
C GLN A 100 -3.21 -30.26 -11.25
N VAL A 101 -3.78 -31.15 -10.46
CA VAL A 101 -3.37 -32.56 -10.42
C VAL A 101 -4.11 -33.29 -11.53
N GLY A 102 -3.39 -33.97 -12.41
CA GLY A 102 -3.94 -34.70 -13.55
C GLY A 102 -4.76 -35.92 -13.11
N ALA A 103 -5.67 -36.35 -13.98
CA ALA A 103 -6.52 -37.51 -13.73
C ALA A 103 -5.73 -38.83 -13.62
N ASN A 104 -4.60 -38.89 -14.27
CA ASN A 104 -3.66 -40.03 -14.14
C ASN A 104 -2.65 -39.71 -13.05
N GLN A 105 -3.03 -40.00 -11.80
CA GLN A 105 -2.13 -39.88 -10.68
C GLN A 105 -1.03 -40.93 -10.80
N GLY A 106 0.17 -40.51 -11.14
CA GLY A 106 1.36 -41.34 -11.08
C GLY A 106 1.70 -41.72 -9.65
N GLY A 107 2.30 -42.85 -9.45
CA GLY A 107 2.74 -43.29 -8.13
C GLY A 107 1.64 -43.97 -7.32
N ASP A 108 1.52 -43.61 -6.05
CA ASP A 108 0.59 -44.20 -5.09
C ASP A 108 -0.88 -43.74 -5.24
N GLY A 109 -1.15 -42.87 -6.21
CA GLY A 109 -2.47 -42.30 -6.43
C GLY A 109 -2.90 -41.23 -5.39
N ASN A 110 -2.04 -40.90 -4.45
CA ASN A 110 -2.32 -39.90 -3.43
C ASN A 110 -1.91 -38.50 -3.89
N PRO A 111 -2.87 -37.55 -4.10
CA PRO A 111 -2.54 -36.22 -4.52
C PRO A 111 -1.66 -35.47 -3.51
N ASN A 112 -1.68 -35.86 -2.23
CA ASN A 112 -0.81 -35.24 -1.22
C ASN A 112 0.66 -35.58 -1.47
N SER A 113 0.98 -36.80 -1.94
CA SER A 113 2.35 -37.19 -2.30
C SER A 113 2.89 -36.37 -3.45
N LEU A 114 2.03 -36.02 -4.43
CA LEU A 114 2.39 -35.17 -5.56
C LEU A 114 2.62 -33.74 -5.20
N LEU A 115 1.97 -33.26 -4.13
CA LEU A 115 2.05 -31.86 -3.67
C LEU A 115 3.15 -31.62 -2.63
N ASN A 116 3.86 -32.66 -2.20
CA ASN A 116 5.04 -32.51 -1.37
C ASN A 116 6.13 -31.74 -2.13
N ASP A 117 6.84 -30.85 -1.45
CA ASP A 117 7.86 -29.98 -2.03
C ASP A 117 8.89 -30.74 -2.86
N ASP A 118 9.30 -31.90 -2.39
CA ASP A 118 10.30 -32.75 -3.04
C ASP A 118 9.78 -33.40 -4.34
N ASN A 119 8.46 -33.46 -4.52
CA ASN A 119 7.84 -34.19 -5.65
C ASN A 119 7.21 -33.25 -6.70
N ILE A 120 6.83 -32.04 -6.33
CA ILE A 120 6.09 -31.13 -7.23
C ILE A 120 6.84 -30.85 -8.53
N PHE A 121 8.15 -30.71 -8.47
CA PHE A 121 8.99 -30.32 -9.60
C PHE A 121 9.82 -31.43 -10.20
N THR A 122 9.50 -32.72 -9.92
CA THR A 122 10.22 -33.80 -10.57
C THR A 122 9.92 -33.82 -12.06
N GLN A 123 10.93 -34.12 -12.86
CA GLN A 123 10.79 -34.24 -14.32
C GLN A 123 9.71 -35.27 -14.70
N GLU A 124 9.54 -36.31 -13.91
CA GLU A 124 8.53 -37.34 -14.09
C GLU A 124 7.11 -36.76 -13.93
N ASN A 125 6.86 -35.99 -12.89
CA ASN A 125 5.56 -35.38 -12.65
C ASN A 125 5.18 -34.37 -13.75
N LEU A 126 6.16 -33.61 -14.24
CA LEU A 126 5.97 -32.69 -15.34
C LEU A 126 5.75 -33.40 -16.69
N ASN A 127 6.56 -34.38 -17.02
CA ASN A 127 6.48 -35.13 -18.29
C ASN A 127 5.26 -36.03 -18.35
N GLY A 128 4.85 -36.63 -17.23
CA GLY A 128 3.67 -37.48 -17.12
C GLY A 128 2.34 -36.73 -17.14
N ASN A 129 2.35 -35.39 -17.17
CA ASN A 129 1.18 -34.56 -16.98
C ASN A 129 0.43 -34.83 -15.66
N TYR A 130 1.11 -35.34 -14.66
CA TYR A 130 0.52 -35.57 -13.34
C TYR A 130 0.26 -34.25 -12.61
N ILE A 131 1.11 -33.25 -12.85
CA ILE A 131 0.96 -31.90 -12.35
C ILE A 131 1.03 -30.91 -13.51
N ARG A 132 0.10 -30.00 -13.55
CA ARG A 132 0.07 -28.89 -14.50
C ARG A 132 -0.01 -27.56 -13.74
N PHE A 133 0.79 -26.61 -14.17
CA PHE A 133 0.61 -25.23 -13.76
C PHE A 133 -0.36 -24.56 -14.72
N ASN A 134 -1.48 -24.13 -14.21
CA ASN A 134 -2.46 -23.40 -14.99
C ASN A 134 -2.51 -21.95 -14.52
N SER A 135 -2.01 -21.07 -15.34
CA SER A 135 -2.21 -19.64 -15.19
C SER A 135 -3.51 -19.24 -15.89
N ASN A 136 -4.64 -19.84 -15.51
CA ASN A 136 -5.94 -19.55 -16.12
C ASN A 136 -6.43 -18.13 -15.89
N GLU A 137 -5.77 -17.38 -15.06
CA GLU A 137 -5.99 -15.96 -15.01
C GLU A 137 -5.17 -15.37 -16.17
N ALA A 138 -5.81 -15.24 -17.35
CA ALA A 138 -5.38 -14.24 -18.31
C ALA A 138 -4.96 -13.03 -17.50
N ILE A 139 -3.85 -12.38 -17.87
CA ILE A 139 -3.38 -11.15 -17.23
C ILE A 139 -4.59 -10.21 -17.20
N GLU A 140 -5.41 -10.38 -16.16
CA GLU A 140 -6.53 -9.49 -15.93
C GLU A 140 -5.94 -8.14 -15.63
N LYS A 141 -6.63 -7.08 -16.05
CA LYS A 141 -6.21 -5.68 -15.82
C LYS A 141 -5.94 -5.33 -14.34
N GLY A 142 -6.18 -6.25 -13.41
CA GLY A 142 -5.92 -6.11 -11.99
C GLY A 142 -4.68 -6.84 -11.46
N THR A 143 -3.97 -7.61 -12.29
CA THR A 143 -2.78 -8.38 -11.85
C THR A 143 -1.51 -7.54 -11.78
N ALA A 144 -1.49 -6.41 -12.47
CA ALA A 144 -0.42 -5.44 -12.39
C ALA A 144 -0.99 -4.05 -12.67
N TYR A 145 -0.60 -3.08 -11.87
CA TYR A 145 -0.96 -1.68 -12.09
C TYR A 145 0.12 -0.75 -11.57
N ARG A 146 0.16 0.43 -12.17
CA ARG A 146 0.87 1.59 -11.64
C ARG A 146 -0.14 2.66 -11.33
N SER A 147 0.04 3.33 -10.21
CA SER A 147 -0.78 4.47 -9.87
C SER A 147 0.06 5.59 -9.29
N GLU A 148 -0.35 6.81 -9.59
CA GLU A 148 0.23 8.03 -9.04
C GLU A 148 -0.88 8.82 -8.35
N ILE A 149 -0.62 9.24 -7.12
CA ILE A 149 -1.50 10.11 -6.34
C ILE A 149 -0.75 11.42 -6.13
N GLN A 150 -1.41 12.52 -6.46
CA GLN A 150 -0.93 13.87 -6.17
C GLN A 150 -1.95 14.58 -5.30
N ASN A 151 -1.48 15.19 -4.22
CA ASN A 151 -2.31 16.00 -3.35
C ASN A 151 -1.56 17.28 -3.02
N PHE A 152 -2.11 18.43 -3.41
CA PHE A 152 -1.57 19.74 -3.11
C PHE A 152 -2.61 20.55 -2.35
N ALA A 153 -2.19 21.21 -1.30
CA ALA A 153 -3.05 22.06 -0.52
C ALA A 153 -2.36 23.35 -0.10
N GLY A 154 -3.15 24.42 -0.03
CA GLY A 154 -2.75 25.68 0.56
C GLY A 154 -3.79 26.11 1.58
N TYR A 155 -3.35 26.72 2.66
CA TYR A 155 -4.25 27.22 3.68
C TYR A 155 -3.78 28.54 4.26
N ALA A 156 -4.73 29.30 4.77
CA ALA A 156 -4.48 30.46 5.61
C ALA A 156 -5.48 30.44 6.75
N SER A 157 -5.05 30.82 7.94
CA SER A 157 -5.88 30.91 9.13
C SER A 157 -5.42 32.03 10.04
N THR A 158 -6.36 32.61 10.79
CA THR A 158 -6.06 33.59 11.82
C THR A 158 -6.79 33.25 13.11
N GLU A 159 -6.10 33.40 14.21
CA GLU A 159 -6.62 33.31 15.57
C GLU A 159 -6.57 34.71 16.16
N LEU A 160 -7.73 35.28 16.41
CA LEU A 160 -7.91 36.63 16.90
C LEU A 160 -8.33 36.60 18.38
N ASN A 161 -7.46 37.06 19.24
CA ASN A 161 -7.70 37.14 20.68
C ASN A 161 -8.19 38.53 21.04
N PHE A 162 -9.51 38.73 21.08
CA PHE A 162 -10.12 40.00 21.39
C PHE A 162 -10.05 40.37 22.87
N SER A 163 -10.06 39.35 23.74
CA SER A 163 -9.92 39.48 25.18
C SER A 163 -9.51 38.12 25.77
N GLU A 164 -9.19 38.06 27.07
CA GLU A 164 -8.89 36.82 27.78
C GLU A 164 -10.02 35.75 27.69
N LYS A 165 -11.25 36.21 27.41
CA LYS A 165 -12.44 35.33 27.37
C LYS A 165 -13.00 35.09 25.98
N PHE A 166 -12.56 35.83 24.97
CA PHE A 166 -13.11 35.77 23.64
C PHE A 166 -12.03 35.60 22.57
N VAL A 167 -12.03 34.46 21.94
CA VAL A 167 -11.10 34.05 20.85
C VAL A 167 -11.92 33.67 19.63
N ALA A 168 -11.58 34.20 18.47
CA ALA A 168 -12.17 33.78 17.20
C ALA A 168 -11.08 33.19 16.31
N THR A 169 -11.37 32.01 15.70
CA THR A 169 -10.50 31.40 14.71
C THR A 169 -11.23 31.31 13.37
N LEU A 170 -10.58 31.83 12.33
CA LEU A 170 -11.07 31.80 10.96
C LEU A 170 -9.99 31.16 10.08
N GLY A 171 -10.40 30.41 9.08
CA GLY A 171 -9.44 29.80 8.17
C GLY A 171 -10.07 29.31 6.87
N ILE A 172 -9.25 29.23 5.86
CA ILE A 172 -9.59 28.64 4.56
C ILE A 172 -8.49 27.67 4.14
N ARG A 173 -8.90 26.57 3.55
CA ARG A 173 -8.01 25.58 2.94
C ARG A 173 -8.54 25.23 1.55
N LEU A 174 -7.66 25.28 0.57
CA LEU A 174 -7.90 24.80 -0.78
C LEU A 174 -7.05 23.55 -0.99
N GLU A 175 -7.64 22.53 -1.59
CA GLU A 175 -6.98 21.26 -1.81
C GLU A 175 -7.31 20.74 -3.21
N GLN A 176 -6.29 20.25 -3.91
CA GLN A 176 -6.40 19.59 -5.19
C GLN A 176 -5.88 18.16 -5.04
N TYR A 177 -6.71 17.19 -5.44
CA TYR A 177 -6.37 15.78 -5.46
C TYR A 177 -6.47 15.24 -6.87
N ALA A 178 -5.46 14.49 -7.30
CA ALA A 178 -5.43 13.81 -8.59
C ALA A 178 -4.96 12.36 -8.40
N LEU A 179 -5.58 11.46 -9.15
CA LEU A 179 -5.27 10.04 -9.15
C LEU A 179 -5.13 9.59 -10.61
N PHE A 180 -3.99 8.99 -10.95
CA PHE A 180 -3.66 8.45 -12.27
C PHE A 180 -3.46 6.93 -12.17
N TYR A 181 -3.94 6.20 -13.20
CA TYR A 181 -3.80 4.75 -13.36
C TYR A 181 -3.20 4.43 -14.72
#